data_fbcb237d7e4d31361d6d7811af0f3e0a
#
_entry.id   fbcb237d7e4d31361d6d7811af0f3e0a
#
_cell.length_a   1.000
_cell.length_b   1.000
_cell.length_c   1.000
_cell.angle_alpha   90.00
_cell.angle_beta   90.00
_cell.angle_gamma   90.00
#
_symmetry.space_group_name_H-M   'P 1'
#
loop_
_entity.id
_entity.type
_entity.pdbx_description
1 polymer ?
#
loop_
_entity_poly.entity_id
_entity_poly.type
_entity_poly.pdbx_seq_one_letter_code
_entity_poly.pdbx_strand_id
1 'polypeptide(L)'
;MMSKEQFEELSAKLDTIIKLLAVNSVDGKELRVQVLTLSSFGFQPKQIADILGKTPNSIRIILHRLRKEMAKEQADDSSDDTKKTDKGETTFE
;
A
#
# COMPACT_ATOMS: atom_id res chain seq x y z
N MET A 1 29.82 -11.57 18.39
CA MET A 1 28.43 -11.11 18.45
C MET A 1 28.35 -9.61 18.20
N MET A 2 27.33 -9.18 17.50
CA MET A 2 27.20 -7.79 17.13
C MET A 2 26.67 -6.96 18.29
N SER A 3 27.20 -5.77 18.47
CA SER A 3 26.70 -4.87 19.50
C SER A 3 25.39 -4.26 19.06
N LYS A 4 24.66 -3.67 20.00
CA LYS A 4 23.40 -3.02 19.69
C LYS A 4 23.60 -1.90 18.67
N GLU A 5 24.67 -1.13 18.81
CA GLU A 5 24.94 -0.04 17.89
C GLU A 5 25.24 -0.56 16.49
N GLN A 6 25.99 -1.64 16.40
CA GLN A 6 26.29 -2.24 15.11
C GLN A 6 25.04 -2.79 14.45
N PHE A 7 24.17 -3.39 15.25
CA PHE A 7 22.93 -3.93 14.76
C PHE A 7 22.04 -2.81 14.21
N GLU A 8 21.93 -1.71 14.95
CA GLU A 8 21.10 -0.58 14.53
C GLU A 8 21.64 0.06 13.26
N GLU A 9 22.95 0.18 13.17
CA GLU A 9 23.58 0.74 11.98
C GLU A 9 23.33 -0.14 10.76
N LEU A 10 23.48 -1.45 10.95
CA LEU A 10 23.24 -2.39 9.86
C LEU A 10 21.79 -2.36 9.43
N SER A 11 20.86 -2.32 10.40
CA SER A 11 19.44 -2.25 10.08
C SER A 11 19.10 -0.99 9.29
N ALA A 12 19.70 0.13 9.66
CA ALA A 12 19.44 1.39 8.96
C ALA A 12 19.92 1.30 7.51
N LYS A 13 21.07 0.68 7.29
CA LYS A 13 21.59 0.53 5.93
C LYS A 13 20.74 -0.42 5.10
N LEU A 14 20.25 -1.49 5.72
CA LEU A 14 19.36 -2.43 5.04
C LEU A 14 18.05 -1.74 4.68
N ASP A 15 17.52 -0.92 5.58
CA ASP A 15 16.30 -0.16 5.29
C ASP A 15 16.50 0.76 4.09
N THR A 16 17.66 1.41 4.02
CA THR A 16 17.95 2.30 2.89
C THR A 16 17.98 1.51 1.59
N ILE A 17 18.60 0.35 1.60
CA ILE A 17 18.68 -0.48 0.41
C ILE A 17 17.28 -0.94 -0.02
N ILE A 18 16.46 -1.35 0.95
CA ILE A 18 15.10 -1.79 0.67
C ILE A 18 14.30 -0.65 0.03
N LYS A 19 14.43 0.56 0.56
CA LYS A 19 13.71 1.71 0.01
C LYS A 19 14.17 2.03 -1.40
N LEU A 20 15.47 1.96 -1.65
CA LEU A 20 16.00 2.23 -2.98
C LEU A 20 15.50 1.21 -3.99
N LEU A 21 15.48 -0.05 -3.61
CA LEU A 21 14.95 -1.10 -4.49
C LEU A 21 13.46 -0.90 -4.73
N ALA A 22 12.73 -0.50 -3.70
CA ALA A 22 11.29 -0.27 -3.82
C ALA A 22 11.01 0.87 -4.79
N VAL A 23 11.77 1.97 -4.69
CA VAL A 23 11.60 3.10 -5.59
C VAL A 23 11.89 2.68 -7.03
N ASN A 24 12.96 1.92 -7.22
CA ASN A 24 13.32 1.48 -8.57
C ASN A 24 12.25 0.57 -9.17
N SER A 25 11.63 -0.25 -8.34
CA SER A 25 10.65 -1.20 -8.85
C SER A 25 9.36 -0.53 -9.32
N VAL A 26 9.10 0.69 -8.85
CA VAL A 26 7.87 1.39 -9.22
C VAL A 26 8.15 2.64 -10.06
N ASP A 27 9.39 2.86 -10.43
CA ASP A 27 9.77 4.04 -11.18
C ASP A 27 9.03 4.08 -12.51
N GLY A 28 8.51 5.25 -12.85
CA GLY A 28 7.80 5.43 -14.11
C GLY A 28 6.37 4.92 -14.12
N LYS A 29 5.89 4.36 -13.03
CA LYS A 29 4.52 3.85 -12.97
C LYS A 29 3.58 4.90 -12.39
N GLU A 30 2.28 4.73 -12.63
CA GLU A 30 1.29 5.63 -12.07
C GLU A 30 1.30 5.55 -10.56
N LEU A 31 0.89 6.64 -9.92
CA LEU A 31 0.91 6.72 -8.46
C LEU A 31 0.09 5.60 -7.81
N ARG A 32 -1.08 5.30 -8.36
CA ARG A 32 -1.92 4.23 -7.81
C ARG A 32 -1.18 2.89 -7.85
N VAL A 33 -0.51 2.62 -8.96
CA VAL A 33 0.26 1.38 -9.10
C VAL A 33 1.43 1.37 -8.14
N GLN A 34 2.10 2.51 -7.98
CA GLN A 34 3.22 2.61 -7.05
C GLN A 34 2.76 2.30 -5.63
N VAL A 35 1.65 2.91 -5.21
CA VAL A 35 1.13 2.71 -3.87
C VAL A 35 0.72 1.24 -3.67
N LEU A 36 0.03 0.68 -4.64
CA LEU A 36 -0.42 -0.71 -4.53
C LEU A 36 0.76 -1.66 -4.45
N THR A 37 1.76 -1.45 -5.30
CA THR A 37 2.94 -2.32 -5.32
C THR A 37 3.70 -2.24 -4.00
N LEU A 38 3.92 -1.04 -3.49
CA LEU A 38 4.64 -0.88 -2.24
C LEU A 38 3.85 -1.45 -1.08
N SER A 39 2.53 -1.31 -1.11
CA SER A 39 1.68 -1.89 -0.09
C SER A 39 1.78 -3.41 -0.11
N SER A 40 1.86 -4.00 -1.30
CA SER A 40 1.97 -5.46 -1.43
C SER A 40 3.30 -5.98 -0.89
N PHE A 41 4.32 -5.12 -0.84
CA PHE A 41 5.61 -5.49 -0.26
C PHE A 41 5.59 -5.41 1.27
N GLY A 42 4.50 -4.93 1.85
CA GLY A 42 4.38 -4.84 3.30
C GLY A 42 4.69 -3.49 3.88
N PHE A 43 4.90 -2.48 3.05
CA PHE A 43 5.18 -1.14 3.57
C PHE A 43 3.91 -0.52 4.12
N GLN A 44 4.05 0.18 5.26
CA GLN A 44 2.94 0.91 5.85
C GLN A 44 2.73 2.23 5.12
N PRO A 45 1.55 2.84 5.22
CA PRO A 45 1.28 4.11 4.53
C PRO A 45 2.32 5.20 4.80
N LYS A 46 2.80 5.29 6.04
CA LYS A 46 3.82 6.27 6.38
C LYS A 46 5.12 6.02 5.62
N GLN A 47 5.49 4.75 5.50
CA GLN A 47 6.70 4.37 4.78
C GLN A 47 6.54 4.62 3.29
N ILE A 48 5.39 4.31 2.74
CA ILE A 48 5.11 4.55 1.32
C ILE A 48 5.17 6.04 1.02
N ALA A 49 4.57 6.85 1.91
CA ALA A 49 4.59 8.29 1.74
C ALA A 49 6.02 8.82 1.72
N ASP A 50 6.84 8.30 2.62
CA ASP A 50 8.24 8.71 2.71
C ASP A 50 8.99 8.33 1.43
N ILE A 51 8.77 7.13 0.93
CA ILE A 51 9.43 6.65 -0.29
C ILE A 51 9.03 7.49 -1.50
N LEU A 52 7.75 7.80 -1.61
CA LEU A 52 7.23 8.50 -2.79
C LEU A 52 7.22 10.02 -2.66
N GLY A 53 7.63 10.54 -1.51
CA GLY A 53 7.62 11.99 -1.30
C GLY A 53 6.22 12.56 -1.18
N LYS A 54 5.29 11.79 -0.62
CA LYS A 54 3.91 12.22 -0.43
C LYS A 54 3.57 12.27 1.06
N THR A 55 2.37 12.72 1.39
CA THR A 55 1.94 12.74 2.77
C THR A 55 1.30 11.39 3.12
N PRO A 56 1.42 10.96 4.39
CA PRO A 56 0.77 9.70 4.79
C PRO A 56 -0.72 9.72 4.57
N ASN A 57 -1.35 10.89 4.73
CA ASN A 57 -2.78 10.99 4.55
C ASN A 57 -3.20 10.72 3.11
N SER A 58 -2.45 11.26 2.15
CA SER A 58 -2.78 11.02 0.74
C SER A 58 -2.60 9.55 0.39
N ILE A 59 -1.60 8.89 0.98
CA ILE A 59 -1.40 7.47 0.74
C ILE A 59 -2.56 6.66 1.32
N ARG A 60 -3.02 7.02 2.52
CA ARG A 60 -4.16 6.31 3.12
C ARG A 60 -5.42 6.45 2.29
N ILE A 61 -5.63 7.63 1.72
CA ILE A 61 -6.79 7.86 0.87
C ILE A 61 -6.71 6.98 -0.38
N ILE A 62 -5.54 6.93 -1.00
CA ILE A 62 -5.35 6.11 -2.18
C ILE A 62 -5.57 4.63 -1.86
N LEU A 63 -5.00 4.16 -0.76
CA LEU A 63 -5.16 2.77 -0.35
C LEU A 63 -6.61 2.44 -0.05
N HIS A 64 -7.31 3.36 0.59
CA HIS A 64 -8.72 3.15 0.90
C HIS A 64 -9.52 3.00 -0.40
N ARG A 65 -9.27 3.86 -1.37
CA ARG A 65 -9.96 3.78 -2.65
C ARG A 65 -9.63 2.49 -3.39
N LEU A 66 -8.37 2.08 -3.35
CA LEU A 66 -7.97 0.84 -4.01
C LEU A 66 -8.65 -0.38 -3.39
N ARG A 67 -8.69 -0.41 -2.07
CA ARG A 67 -9.36 -1.52 -1.38
C ARG A 67 -10.85 -1.56 -1.69
N LYS A 68 -11.44 -0.38 -1.78
CA LYS A 68 -12.85 -0.28 -2.09
C LYS A 68 -13.14 -0.77 -3.51
N GLU A 69 -12.27 -0.41 -4.45
CA GLU A 69 -12.41 -0.86 -5.82
C GLU A 69 -12.24 -2.36 -5.93
N MET A 70 -11.26 -2.90 -5.22
CA MET A 70 -11.03 -4.34 -5.25
C MET A 70 -12.19 -5.11 -4.62
N ALA A 71 -12.73 -4.59 -3.54
CA ALA A 71 -13.88 -5.21 -2.90
C ALA A 71 -15.09 -5.17 -3.81
N LYS A 72 -15.24 -4.07 -4.55
CA LYS A 72 -16.35 -3.93 -5.47
C LYS A 72 -16.22 -4.94 -6.61
N GLU A 73 -15.03 -5.12 -7.13
CA GLU A 73 -14.81 -6.09 -8.19
C GLU A 73 -15.11 -7.50 -7.72
N GLN A 74 -14.69 -7.82 -6.52
CA GLN A 74 -14.98 -9.14 -5.98
C GLN A 74 -16.47 -9.32 -5.73
N ALA A 75 -17.13 -8.27 -5.29
CA ALA A 75 -18.56 -8.32 -5.08
C ALA A 75 -19.29 -8.50 -6.40
N ASP A 76 -18.84 -7.85 -7.44
CA ASP A 76 -19.43 -8.01 -8.76
C ASP A 76 -19.26 -9.43 -9.26
N ASP A 77 -18.09 -10.01 -9.04
CA ASP A 77 -17.85 -11.37 -9.47
C ASP A 77 -18.73 -12.35 -8.74
N SER A 78 -18.92 -12.13 -7.44
CA SER A 78 -19.73 -13.08 -6.73
C SER A 78 -21.18 -12.68 -6.76
N SER A 79 -21.45 -11.46 -7.15
CA SER A 79 -22.79 -10.97 -7.07
C SER A 79 -23.66 -11.49 -8.10
N ASP A 80 -23.18 -12.35 -8.84
CA ASP A 80 -24.10 -13.02 -9.65
C ASP A 80 -25.19 -13.38 -8.79
N ASP A 81 -25.00 -13.35 -7.54
CA ASP A 81 -25.92 -13.61 -6.66
C ASP A 81 -26.58 -12.52 -6.09
N THR A 82 -26.26 -11.59 -5.86
CA THR A 82 -26.92 -10.70 -5.16
C THR A 82 -26.93 -9.38 -5.40
N LYS A 83 -27.23 -9.01 -5.15
CA LYS A 83 -27.09 -7.84 -5.09
C LYS A 83 -27.13 -7.12 -4.19
N LYS A 84 -27.27 -7.16 -3.77
CA LYS A 84 -27.23 -6.40 -3.10
C LYS A 84 -26.94 -5.70 -2.34
N THR A 85 -27.04 -5.63 -2.20
CA THR A 85 -26.76 -4.90 -1.56
C THR A 85 -26.50 -4.15 -1.21
N ASP A 86 -26.89 -3.89 -1.10
CA ASP A 86 -26.70 -3.05 -0.83
C ASP A 86 -26.38 -2.40 -0.44
N LYS A 87 -26.73 -2.39 -0.31
CA LYS A 87 -26.50 -1.71 -0.08
C LYS A 87 -25.90 -1.10 0.22
N GLY A 88 -26.13 -1.27 0.38
CA GLY A 88 -25.58 -0.55 0.54
C GLY A 88 -25.02 -0.13 0.86
N GLU A 89 -25.39 -0.32 1.02
CA GLU A 89 -24.91 0.04 1.21
C GLU A 89 -24.18 0.31 1.50
N THR A 90 -24.54 0.12 1.71
CA THR A 90 -23.90 0.31 1.85
C THR A 90 -23.13 0.54 2.20
N THR A 91 -23.52 0.40 2.47
CA THR A 91 -22.95 0.51 2.64
C THR A 91 -22.18 0.64 3.05
N PHE A 92 -22.55 0.60 3.43
CA PHE A 92 -22.02 0.59 3.55
C PHE A 92 -21.54 0.99 3.70
N GLU A 93 -22.09 0.83 3.88
CA GLU A 93 -21.95 1.09 3.70
C GLU A 93 -21.62 1.41 3.88
#